data_26f446da3fe793df508b69ef6b5e7bed
#
_entry.id   26f446da3fe793df508b69ef6b5e7bed
#
_cell.length_a   1.000
_cell.length_b   1.000
_cell.length_c   1.000
_cell.angle_alpha   90.00
_cell.angle_beta   90.00
_cell.angle_gamma   90.00
#
_symmetry.space_group_name_H-M   'P 1'
#
loop_
_entity.id
_entity.type
_entity.pdbx_description
1 polymer ?
#
loop_
_entity_poly.entity_id
_entity_poly.type
_entity_poly.pdbx_seq_one_letter_code
_entity_poly.pdbx_strand_id
1 'polypeptide(L)'
;TNLWDTHAPFQIDGNFGYTAAVAEMLVQSNMGHIDLMPAVPKAWGTGNVKGLLARGNFAVDMAWADNKLTEASIHSNNGGEAVVQYANLSLATVKDSDGNLVEITPVTSDRISFNTEAGKTYTITAIPDNTLAAAPTGLKVTKIKDGETVLTWDAVKARTEVSYNVYRQIEGGEWVQVQTELKATEWTDTDAWDVLGTLKYKVTAVIDGTESEFSSEATVD
;
A
#
# COMPACT_ATOMS: atom_id res chain seq x y z
N THR A 1 -37.83 -14.42 2.96
CA THR A 1 -37.43 -13.31 3.84
C THR A 1 -37.42 -12.05 3.02
N ASN A 2 -38.21 -11.05 3.38
CA ASN A 2 -38.14 -9.71 2.82
C ASN A 2 -37.32 -8.82 3.77
N LEU A 3 -36.82 -7.71 3.27
CA LEU A 3 -36.05 -6.75 4.06
C LEU A 3 -36.95 -5.70 4.76
N TRP A 4 -38.21 -6.03 5.03
CA TRP A 4 -39.10 -5.11 5.70
C TRP A 4 -38.73 -4.98 7.18
N ASP A 5 -38.70 -3.75 7.64
CA ASP A 5 -38.64 -3.46 9.06
C ASP A 5 -39.83 -4.09 9.78
N THR A 6 -39.56 -4.82 10.86
CA THR A 6 -40.57 -5.53 11.65
C THR A 6 -41.11 -4.72 12.84
N HIS A 7 -40.66 -3.46 13.00
CA HIS A 7 -41.15 -2.58 14.04
C HIS A 7 -42.65 -2.28 13.83
N ALA A 8 -43.42 -2.23 14.89
CA ALA A 8 -44.84 -1.94 14.83
C ALA A 8 -45.11 -0.54 15.40
N PRO A 9 -45.68 0.43 14.61
CA PRO A 9 -46.01 0.32 13.18
C PRO A 9 -44.76 0.26 12.28
N PHE A 10 -44.93 -0.24 11.05
CA PHE A 10 -43.87 -0.29 10.06
C PHE A 10 -43.21 1.10 9.84
N GLN A 11 -41.89 1.15 9.87
CA GLN A 11 -41.10 2.36 9.71
C GLN A 11 -40.19 2.21 8.50
N ILE A 12 -40.51 2.87 7.40
CA ILE A 12 -39.74 2.82 6.14
C ILE A 12 -38.33 3.39 6.30
N ASP A 13 -38.12 4.28 7.25
CA ASP A 13 -36.82 4.86 7.60
C ASP A 13 -35.80 3.81 8.04
N GLY A 14 -36.22 2.74 8.72
CA GLY A 14 -35.35 1.60 9.02
C GLY A 14 -34.83 0.91 7.75
N ASN A 15 -35.68 0.78 6.73
CA ASN A 15 -35.25 0.23 5.43
C ASN A 15 -34.29 1.15 4.69
N PHE A 16 -34.56 2.47 4.70
CA PHE A 16 -33.64 3.45 4.08
C PHE A 16 -32.33 3.54 4.84
N GLY A 17 -32.34 3.50 6.17
CA GLY A 17 -31.16 3.48 7.02
C GLY A 17 -30.27 2.28 6.74
N TYR A 18 -30.86 1.10 6.52
CA TYR A 18 -30.10 -0.09 6.16
C TYR A 18 -29.35 0.07 4.82
N THR A 19 -30.03 0.53 3.78
CA THR A 19 -29.38 0.73 2.47
C THR A 19 -28.32 1.82 2.51
N ALA A 20 -28.57 2.92 3.23
CA ALA A 20 -27.59 3.96 3.44
C ALA A 20 -26.35 3.44 4.19
N ALA A 21 -26.54 2.66 5.25
CA ALA A 21 -25.45 2.06 6.00
C ALA A 21 -24.58 1.12 5.14
N VAL A 22 -25.20 0.30 4.28
CA VAL A 22 -24.48 -0.56 3.33
C VAL A 22 -23.66 0.27 2.34
N ALA A 23 -24.20 1.38 1.82
CA ALA A 23 -23.45 2.27 0.94
C ALA A 23 -22.26 2.91 1.67
N GLU A 24 -22.44 3.36 2.91
CA GLU A 24 -21.35 3.92 3.76
C GLU A 24 -20.26 2.90 4.13
N MET A 25 -20.56 1.60 4.14
CA MET A 25 -19.56 0.55 4.31
C MET A 25 -18.64 0.44 3.08
N LEU A 26 -19.09 0.85 1.92
CA LEU A 26 -18.40 0.77 0.65
C LEU A 26 -17.68 2.07 0.29
N VAL A 27 -18.33 3.22 0.46
CA VAL A 27 -17.76 4.54 0.17
C VAL A 27 -18.23 5.56 1.20
N GLN A 28 -17.28 6.30 1.77
CA GLN A 28 -17.55 7.47 2.60
C GLN A 28 -16.91 8.72 1.99
N SER A 29 -17.55 9.88 2.18
CA SER A 29 -17.00 11.15 1.66
C SER A 29 -17.29 12.37 2.56
N ASN A 30 -17.56 12.13 3.83
CA ASN A 30 -17.91 13.16 4.81
C ASN A 30 -16.69 13.86 5.44
N MET A 31 -15.49 13.33 5.28
CA MET A 31 -14.24 13.82 5.89
C MET A 31 -13.36 14.62 4.92
N GLY A 32 -13.92 15.13 3.80
CA GLY A 32 -13.18 15.92 2.82
C GLY A 32 -12.36 15.07 1.84
N HIS A 33 -12.53 13.77 1.85
CA HIS A 33 -11.95 12.84 0.88
C HIS A 33 -12.93 11.70 0.60
N ILE A 34 -12.71 10.97 -0.47
CA ILE A 34 -13.46 9.77 -0.83
C ILE A 34 -12.71 8.57 -0.23
N ASP A 35 -13.30 7.97 0.78
CA ASP A 35 -12.75 6.78 1.45
C ASP A 35 -13.34 5.52 0.82
N LEU A 36 -12.47 4.68 0.24
CA LEU A 36 -12.88 3.48 -0.48
C LEU A 36 -12.81 2.26 0.44
N MET A 37 -13.89 1.49 0.49
CA MET A 37 -14.01 0.26 1.29
C MET A 37 -13.72 0.44 2.80
N PRO A 38 -14.23 1.50 3.46
CA PRO A 38 -13.87 1.77 4.86
C PRO A 38 -14.31 0.67 5.83
N ALA A 39 -15.38 -0.09 5.51
CA ALA A 39 -15.96 -1.08 6.41
C ALA A 39 -16.51 -2.33 5.71
N VAL A 40 -15.88 -2.78 4.64
CA VAL A 40 -16.31 -3.99 3.90
C VAL A 40 -16.10 -5.24 4.77
N PRO A 41 -17.17 -6.03 5.04
CA PRO A 41 -17.06 -7.23 5.83
C PRO A 41 -16.19 -8.30 5.15
N LYS A 42 -15.46 -9.11 5.93
CA LYS A 42 -14.68 -10.24 5.39
C LYS A 42 -15.52 -11.24 4.60
N ALA A 43 -16.81 -11.37 4.93
CA ALA A 43 -17.73 -12.24 4.20
C ALA A 43 -18.01 -11.79 2.75
N TRP A 44 -17.68 -10.55 2.40
CA TRP A 44 -17.82 -10.02 1.03
C TRP A 44 -16.50 -10.12 0.26
N GLY A 45 -15.79 -11.20 0.40
CA GLY A 45 -14.43 -11.43 -0.10
C GLY A 45 -14.16 -10.92 -1.51
N THR A 46 -15.08 -11.13 -2.45
CA THR A 46 -14.99 -10.64 -3.83
C THR A 46 -16.30 -9.98 -4.23
N GLY A 47 -16.20 -8.84 -4.91
CA GLY A 47 -17.40 -8.11 -5.35
C GLY A 47 -17.07 -6.89 -6.18
N ASN A 48 -18.12 -6.19 -6.55
CA ASN A 48 -18.05 -4.88 -7.19
C ASN A 48 -19.28 -4.04 -6.86
N VAL A 49 -19.15 -2.76 -7.00
CA VAL A 49 -20.26 -1.78 -6.90
C VAL A 49 -20.05 -0.68 -7.93
N LYS A 50 -21.13 -0.11 -8.42
CA LYS A 50 -21.09 0.97 -9.42
C LYS A 50 -22.03 2.11 -9.06
N GLY A 51 -21.60 3.34 -9.41
CA GLY A 51 -22.40 4.54 -9.33
C GLY A 51 -22.67 5.05 -7.92
N LEU A 52 -21.87 4.72 -6.91
CA LEU A 52 -21.98 5.33 -5.59
C LEU A 52 -21.57 6.80 -5.66
N LEU A 53 -22.45 7.70 -5.19
CA LEU A 53 -22.17 9.13 -5.23
C LEU A 53 -21.38 9.57 -4.00
N ALA A 54 -20.29 10.28 -4.25
CA ALA A 54 -19.46 10.95 -3.26
C ALA A 54 -19.60 12.47 -3.35
N ARG A 55 -19.27 13.18 -2.26
CA ARG A 55 -19.24 14.64 -2.22
C ARG A 55 -18.27 15.19 -3.26
N GLY A 56 -18.59 16.37 -3.80
CA GLY A 56 -17.88 16.94 -4.95
C GLY A 56 -18.47 16.51 -6.29
N ASN A 57 -19.63 15.79 -6.27
CA ASN A 57 -20.31 15.26 -7.45
C ASN A 57 -19.46 14.26 -8.24
N PHE A 58 -18.78 13.37 -7.49
CA PHE A 58 -18.08 12.22 -8.04
C PHE A 58 -18.96 10.98 -8.00
N ALA A 59 -18.97 10.18 -9.07
CA ALA A 59 -19.53 8.83 -9.04
C ALA A 59 -18.38 7.82 -8.96
N VAL A 60 -18.54 6.84 -8.08
CA VAL A 60 -17.49 5.87 -7.74
C VAL A 60 -17.92 4.47 -8.13
N ASP A 61 -17.11 3.81 -8.94
CA ASP A 61 -17.18 2.39 -9.19
C ASP A 61 -15.99 1.70 -8.53
N MET A 62 -16.18 0.49 -8.02
CA MET A 62 -15.10 -0.29 -7.40
C MET A 62 -15.27 -1.77 -7.70
N ALA A 63 -14.12 -2.47 -7.78
CA ALA A 63 -14.03 -3.92 -7.74
C ALA A 63 -13.00 -4.34 -6.70
N TRP A 64 -13.27 -5.47 -6.03
CA TRP A 64 -12.35 -6.02 -5.03
C TRP A 64 -12.33 -7.55 -5.11
N ALA A 65 -11.21 -8.13 -4.73
CA ALA A 65 -11.00 -9.56 -4.56
C ALA A 65 -10.20 -9.79 -3.26
N ASP A 66 -10.52 -10.88 -2.56
CA ASP A 66 -9.90 -11.22 -1.28
C ASP A 66 -9.92 -10.07 -0.25
N ASN A 67 -11.04 -9.33 -0.23
CA ASN A 67 -11.25 -8.12 0.57
C ASN A 67 -10.28 -6.96 0.28
N LYS A 68 -9.64 -6.95 -0.90
CA LYS A 68 -8.71 -5.91 -1.32
C LYS A 68 -9.21 -5.23 -2.58
N LEU A 69 -9.12 -3.92 -2.61
CA LEU A 69 -9.47 -3.13 -3.79
C LEU A 69 -8.52 -3.50 -4.94
N THR A 70 -9.09 -3.93 -6.06
CA THR A 70 -8.34 -4.24 -7.29
C THR A 70 -8.39 -3.09 -8.29
N GLU A 71 -9.50 -2.37 -8.32
CA GLU A 71 -9.71 -1.24 -9.21
C GLU A 71 -10.75 -0.30 -8.61
N ALA A 72 -10.57 1.00 -8.80
CA ALA A 72 -11.60 2.00 -8.60
C ALA A 72 -11.67 2.95 -9.78
N SER A 73 -12.87 3.41 -10.14
CA SER A 73 -13.08 4.47 -11.12
C SER A 73 -13.79 5.64 -10.46
N ILE A 74 -13.25 6.84 -10.64
CA ILE A 74 -13.81 8.10 -10.16
C ILE A 74 -14.29 8.88 -11.38
N HIS A 75 -15.59 8.92 -11.58
CA HIS A 75 -16.21 9.78 -12.61
C HIS A 75 -16.46 11.17 -12.04
N SER A 76 -15.87 12.18 -12.62
CA SER A 76 -16.02 13.57 -12.18
C SER A 76 -17.08 14.28 -12.99
N ASN A 77 -18.22 14.60 -12.36
CA ASN A 77 -19.29 15.33 -13.08
C ASN A 77 -18.99 16.82 -13.23
N ASN A 78 -18.27 17.41 -12.28
CA ASN A 78 -18.05 18.88 -12.24
C ASN A 78 -16.61 19.31 -12.50
N GLY A 79 -15.66 18.37 -12.55
CA GLY A 79 -14.22 18.70 -12.46
C GLY A 79 -13.81 19.05 -11.02
N GLY A 80 -12.58 19.51 -10.87
CA GLY A 80 -11.99 19.89 -9.60
C GLY A 80 -11.08 18.83 -9.02
N GLU A 81 -10.60 19.06 -7.81
CA GLU A 81 -9.67 18.14 -7.15
C GLU A 81 -10.44 16.93 -6.55
N ALA A 82 -10.01 15.74 -6.91
CA ALA A 82 -10.41 14.52 -6.24
C ALA A 82 -9.38 14.15 -5.16
N VAL A 83 -9.83 13.97 -3.93
CA VAL A 83 -9.01 13.45 -2.83
C VAL A 83 -9.53 12.07 -2.47
N VAL A 84 -8.70 11.05 -2.66
CA VAL A 84 -9.12 9.65 -2.52
C VAL A 84 -8.24 8.94 -1.50
N GLN A 85 -8.86 8.14 -0.66
CA GLN A 85 -8.20 7.35 0.37
C GLN A 85 -8.47 5.87 0.20
N TYR A 86 -7.44 5.10 0.19
CA TYR A 86 -7.38 3.65 0.36
C TYR A 86 -5.92 3.27 0.66
N ALA A 87 -5.77 2.13 1.22
CA ALA A 87 -4.48 1.57 1.54
C ALA A 87 -3.46 1.60 0.39
N ASN A 88 -2.24 2.12 0.62
CA ASN A 88 -1.13 2.23 -0.35
C ASN A 88 -1.43 3.05 -1.61
N LEU A 89 -2.43 3.89 -1.59
CA LEU A 89 -2.87 4.59 -2.79
C LEU A 89 -1.79 5.52 -3.38
N SER A 90 -0.86 6.00 -2.57
CA SER A 90 0.30 6.78 -3.03
C SER A 90 1.21 6.04 -4.01
N LEU A 91 1.10 4.71 -4.08
CA LEU A 91 1.86 3.84 -4.99
C LEU A 91 1.01 3.36 -6.18
N ALA A 92 -0.26 3.70 -6.23
CA ALA A 92 -1.17 3.30 -7.30
C ALA A 92 -0.90 4.06 -8.60
N THR A 93 -1.45 3.53 -9.68
CA THR A 93 -1.47 4.18 -10.99
C THR A 93 -2.85 4.77 -11.23
N VAL A 94 -2.91 6.05 -11.63
CA VAL A 94 -4.15 6.71 -12.06
C VAL A 94 -4.04 7.04 -13.54
N LYS A 95 -5.08 6.69 -14.30
CA LYS A 95 -5.22 7.01 -15.72
C LYS A 95 -6.54 7.71 -15.99
N ASP A 96 -6.54 8.65 -16.92
CA ASP A 96 -7.76 9.26 -17.42
C ASP A 96 -8.50 8.34 -18.41
N SER A 97 -9.68 8.78 -18.89
CA SER A 97 -10.48 8.04 -19.86
C SER A 97 -9.82 7.85 -21.22
N ASP A 98 -8.78 8.63 -21.52
CA ASP A 98 -7.99 8.53 -22.75
C ASP A 98 -6.79 7.58 -22.57
N GLY A 99 -6.58 7.04 -21.36
CA GLY A 99 -5.50 6.13 -21.01
C GLY A 99 -4.19 6.82 -20.63
N ASN A 100 -4.17 8.15 -20.52
CA ASN A 100 -2.99 8.90 -20.12
C ASN A 100 -2.77 8.77 -18.61
N LEU A 101 -1.50 8.74 -18.21
CA LEU A 101 -1.13 8.81 -16.80
C LEU A 101 -1.51 10.18 -16.22
N VAL A 102 -2.15 10.16 -15.07
CA VAL A 102 -2.51 11.35 -14.31
C VAL A 102 -1.49 11.54 -13.19
N GLU A 103 -0.97 12.75 -13.09
CA GLU A 103 -0.09 13.12 -11.97
C GLU A 103 -0.88 13.13 -10.67
N ILE A 104 -0.40 12.37 -9.69
CA ILE A 104 -0.97 12.30 -8.36
C ILE A 104 -0.09 13.00 -7.34
N THR A 105 -0.71 13.67 -6.37
CA THR A 105 -0.03 14.25 -5.23
C THR A 105 -0.31 13.38 -3.99
N PRO A 106 0.68 12.67 -3.44
CA PRO A 106 0.51 11.97 -2.18
C PRO A 106 0.26 12.93 -1.03
N VAL A 107 -0.89 12.79 -0.37
CA VAL A 107 -1.22 13.51 0.87
C VAL A 107 -0.73 12.73 2.08
N THR A 108 -0.89 11.40 2.03
CA THR A 108 -0.30 10.43 2.95
C THR A 108 0.07 9.17 2.14
N SER A 109 0.61 8.13 2.78
CA SER A 109 0.80 6.81 2.14
C SER A 109 -0.50 6.26 1.53
N ASP A 110 -1.63 6.51 2.18
CA ASP A 110 -2.94 5.95 1.87
C ASP A 110 -3.88 6.94 1.18
N ARG A 111 -3.47 8.21 1.03
CA ARG A 111 -4.31 9.26 0.45
C ARG A 111 -3.57 10.01 -0.64
N ILE A 112 -4.25 10.18 -1.77
CA ILE A 112 -3.77 10.95 -2.90
C ILE A 112 -4.77 12.03 -3.27
N SER A 113 -4.28 13.09 -3.91
CA SER A 113 -5.11 14.03 -4.65
C SER A 113 -4.66 14.13 -6.10
N PHE A 114 -5.60 14.44 -6.98
CA PHE A 114 -5.37 14.72 -8.38
C PHE A 114 -6.46 15.60 -8.97
N ASN A 115 -6.11 16.40 -9.97
CA ASN A 115 -7.07 17.26 -10.65
C ASN A 115 -7.91 16.47 -11.65
N THR A 116 -9.21 16.78 -11.70
CA THR A 116 -10.15 16.16 -12.62
C THR A 116 -10.81 17.21 -13.53
N GLU A 117 -11.21 16.77 -14.70
CA GLU A 117 -12.01 17.52 -15.66
C GLU A 117 -13.45 17.02 -15.64
N ALA A 118 -14.41 17.94 -15.85
CA ALA A 118 -15.82 17.57 -15.89
C ALA A 118 -16.11 16.58 -17.02
N GLY A 119 -16.86 15.52 -16.67
CA GLY A 119 -17.28 14.46 -17.59
C GLY A 119 -16.20 13.37 -17.83
N LYS A 120 -15.00 13.50 -17.27
CA LYS A 120 -13.95 12.45 -17.38
C LYS A 120 -14.02 11.43 -16.26
N THR A 121 -13.54 10.24 -16.56
CA THR A 121 -13.37 9.13 -15.62
C THR A 121 -11.88 8.88 -15.37
N TYR A 122 -11.53 8.62 -14.14
CA TYR A 122 -10.18 8.37 -13.68
C TYR A 122 -10.12 6.98 -13.05
N THR A 123 -9.33 6.10 -13.64
CA THR A 123 -9.19 4.71 -13.18
C THR A 123 -7.94 4.56 -12.34
N ILE A 124 -8.11 4.03 -11.15
CA ILE A 124 -7.06 3.75 -10.16
C ILE A 124 -6.79 2.25 -10.17
N THR A 125 -5.56 1.86 -10.48
CA THR A 125 -5.12 0.45 -10.57
C THR A 125 -3.73 0.28 -10.00
N ALA A 126 -3.20 -0.94 -10.05
CA ALA A 126 -1.88 -1.30 -9.55
C ALA A 126 -1.67 -0.85 -8.09
N ILE A 127 -2.69 -1.08 -7.26
CA ILE A 127 -2.66 -0.79 -5.82
C ILE A 127 -1.84 -1.90 -5.17
N PRO A 128 -0.65 -1.62 -4.65
CA PRO A 128 0.20 -2.65 -4.09
C PRO A 128 -0.43 -3.34 -2.89
N ASP A 129 -0.26 -4.64 -2.84
CA ASP A 129 -0.60 -5.45 -1.68
C ASP A 129 0.60 -5.51 -0.72
N ASN A 130 0.38 -5.18 0.55
CA ASN A 130 1.41 -5.28 1.58
C ASN A 130 1.67 -6.70 2.05
N THR A 131 0.94 -7.69 1.55
CA THR A 131 1.14 -9.08 1.98
C THR A 131 2.43 -9.69 1.46
N LEU A 132 3.05 -9.06 0.43
CA LEU A 132 4.35 -9.45 -0.08
C LEU A 132 5.30 -8.26 0.02
N ALA A 133 6.24 -8.34 0.92
CA ALA A 133 7.32 -7.37 0.99
C ALA A 133 8.17 -7.46 -0.30
N ALA A 134 8.42 -6.33 -0.96
CA ALA A 134 9.38 -6.27 -2.04
C ALA A 134 10.80 -6.47 -1.49
N ALA A 135 11.65 -7.19 -2.20
CA ALA A 135 13.05 -7.30 -1.84
C ALA A 135 13.73 -5.92 -1.90
N PRO A 136 14.58 -5.56 -0.93
CA PRO A 136 15.37 -4.32 -0.99
C PRO A 136 16.26 -4.29 -2.24
N THR A 137 16.43 -3.09 -2.80
CA THR A 137 17.30 -2.84 -3.96
C THR A 137 18.45 -1.93 -3.57
N GLY A 138 19.43 -1.76 -4.47
CA GLY A 138 20.51 -0.80 -4.28
C GLY A 138 21.45 -1.12 -3.13
N LEU A 139 21.51 -2.38 -2.65
CA LEU A 139 22.44 -2.76 -1.59
C LEU A 139 23.87 -2.47 -2.01
N LYS A 140 24.55 -1.66 -1.20
CA LYS A 140 25.97 -1.31 -1.31
C LYS A 140 26.66 -1.62 0.00
N VAL A 141 27.89 -2.06 -0.11
CA VAL A 141 28.76 -2.39 1.02
C VAL A 141 30.07 -1.63 0.85
N THR A 142 30.52 -1.00 1.91
CA THR A 142 31.78 -0.24 1.92
C THR A 142 32.54 -0.54 3.21
N LYS A 143 33.78 -0.99 3.07
CA LYS A 143 34.70 -1.14 4.21
C LYS A 143 35.20 0.25 4.59
N ILE A 144 35.06 0.64 5.84
CA ILE A 144 35.55 1.92 6.34
C ILE A 144 36.86 1.73 7.14
N LYS A 145 37.44 2.84 7.56
CA LYS A 145 38.61 2.85 8.41
C LYS A 145 38.32 2.06 9.69
N ASP A 146 39.32 1.31 10.17
CA ASP A 146 39.24 0.44 11.33
C ASP A 146 38.52 -0.92 11.12
N GLY A 147 38.19 -1.27 9.86
CA GLY A 147 37.69 -2.59 9.50
C GLY A 147 36.17 -2.78 9.59
N GLU A 148 35.45 -1.79 10.08
CA GLU A 148 33.97 -1.82 10.07
C GLU A 148 33.43 -1.80 8.64
N THR A 149 32.28 -2.43 8.46
CA THR A 149 31.61 -2.52 7.17
C THR A 149 30.27 -1.80 7.21
N VAL A 150 30.10 -0.78 6.37
CA VAL A 150 28.84 -0.03 6.26
C VAL A 150 28.03 -0.55 5.09
N LEU A 151 26.79 -0.84 5.34
CA LEU A 151 25.77 -1.25 4.36
C LEU A 151 24.77 -0.14 4.19
N THR A 152 24.37 0.12 2.94
CA THR A 152 23.25 1.00 2.61
C THR A 152 22.38 0.36 1.52
N TRP A 153 21.08 0.64 1.54
CA TRP A 153 20.13 0.14 0.53
C TRP A 153 18.97 1.12 0.32
N ASP A 154 18.20 0.91 -0.75
CA ASP A 154 17.03 1.73 -1.04
C ASP A 154 15.88 1.34 -0.10
N ALA A 155 15.14 2.34 0.38
CA ALA A 155 13.95 2.11 1.19
C ALA A 155 12.87 1.37 0.41
N VAL A 156 12.37 0.29 0.96
CA VAL A 156 11.18 -0.39 0.44
C VAL A 156 9.95 0.44 0.78
N LYS A 157 9.15 0.75 -0.24
CA LYS A 157 7.89 1.47 -0.07
C LYS A 157 6.81 0.51 0.34
N ALA A 158 6.14 0.79 1.44
CA ALA A 158 5.05 -0.01 1.95
C ALA A 158 4.01 0.87 2.65
N ARG A 159 2.86 0.28 2.92
CA ARG A 159 1.73 0.89 3.61
C ARG A 159 1.98 1.08 5.10
N THR A 160 2.60 0.07 5.71
CA THR A 160 2.90 0.00 7.12
C THR A 160 4.40 0.21 7.33
N GLU A 161 4.83 0.19 8.57
CA GLU A 161 6.23 0.29 8.92
C GLU A 161 7.02 -0.86 8.31
N VAL A 162 8.15 -0.53 7.70
CA VAL A 162 9.10 -1.51 7.14
C VAL A 162 10.27 -1.62 8.11
N SER A 163 10.62 -2.84 8.45
CA SER A 163 11.91 -3.16 9.07
C SER A 163 12.74 -4.04 8.15
N TYR A 164 14.02 -4.16 8.45
CA TYR A 164 14.97 -4.91 7.64
C TYR A 164 15.74 -5.89 8.50
N ASN A 165 16.03 -7.06 7.90
CA ASN A 165 16.99 -8.02 8.45
C ASN A 165 18.23 -8.04 7.57
N VAL A 166 19.40 -8.14 8.19
CA VAL A 166 20.69 -8.21 7.50
C VAL A 166 21.29 -9.59 7.71
N TYR A 167 21.78 -10.15 6.62
CA TYR A 167 22.44 -11.46 6.59
C TYR A 167 23.87 -11.32 6.09
N ARG A 168 24.77 -12.05 6.74
CA ARG A 168 26.21 -12.10 6.41
C ARG A 168 26.62 -13.53 6.09
N GLN A 169 27.48 -13.69 5.11
CA GLN A 169 28.18 -14.92 4.78
C GLN A 169 29.69 -14.67 4.80
N ILE A 170 30.46 -15.58 5.38
CA ILE A 170 31.91 -15.52 5.43
C ILE A 170 32.47 -16.67 4.60
N GLU A 171 33.42 -16.40 3.68
CA GLU A 171 34.14 -17.39 2.88
C GLU A 171 33.24 -18.46 2.21
N GLY A 172 32.04 -18.10 1.77
CA GLY A 172 31.11 -19.05 1.15
C GLY A 172 30.45 -20.05 2.12
N GLY A 173 30.56 -19.82 3.44
CA GLY A 173 29.86 -20.59 4.47
C GLY A 173 28.35 -20.35 4.48
N GLU A 174 27.70 -20.64 5.58
CA GLU A 174 26.27 -20.42 5.74
C GLU A 174 25.91 -18.93 5.86
N TRP A 175 24.70 -18.57 5.40
CA TRP A 175 24.14 -17.24 5.64
C TRP A 175 23.65 -17.14 7.08
N VAL A 176 24.15 -16.16 7.81
CA VAL A 176 23.79 -15.90 9.19
C VAL A 176 23.08 -14.55 9.29
N GLN A 177 21.95 -14.53 9.95
CA GLN A 177 21.25 -13.29 10.27
C GLN A 177 22.02 -12.54 11.36
N VAL A 178 22.55 -11.37 11.03
CA VAL A 178 23.40 -10.57 11.93
C VAL A 178 22.71 -9.35 12.49
N GLN A 179 21.58 -8.93 11.90
CA GLN A 179 20.74 -7.84 12.40
C GLN A 179 19.28 -8.11 12.06
N THR A 180 18.38 -7.72 12.96
CA THR A 180 16.93 -7.88 12.82
C THR A 180 16.19 -6.57 13.14
N GLU A 181 14.98 -6.43 12.61
CA GLU A 181 14.04 -5.34 12.94
C GLU A 181 14.62 -3.92 12.80
N LEU A 182 15.62 -3.76 11.93
CA LEU A 182 16.24 -2.47 11.67
C LEU A 182 15.29 -1.56 10.89
N LYS A 183 15.03 -0.36 11.39
CA LYS A 183 14.13 0.62 10.75
C LYS A 183 14.85 1.59 9.82
N ALA A 184 16.18 1.62 9.88
CA ALA A 184 17.02 2.42 9.00
C ALA A 184 17.37 1.64 7.73
N THR A 185 17.77 2.35 6.68
CA THR A 185 18.30 1.79 5.42
C THR A 185 19.83 1.84 5.36
N GLU A 186 20.43 1.94 6.52
CA GLU A 186 21.88 1.91 6.74
C GLU A 186 22.18 1.12 8.00
N TRP A 187 23.23 0.33 7.99
CA TRP A 187 23.73 -0.41 9.14
C TRP A 187 25.23 -0.61 9.08
N THR A 188 25.88 -0.60 10.23
CA THR A 188 27.32 -0.85 10.35
C THR A 188 27.55 -2.19 11.03
N ASP A 189 28.25 -3.08 10.35
CA ASP A 189 28.74 -4.34 10.92
C ASP A 189 30.04 -4.09 11.66
N THR A 190 29.93 -3.91 12.97
CA THR A 190 31.06 -3.68 13.86
C THR A 190 31.84 -4.97 14.16
N ASP A 191 31.22 -6.13 13.94
CA ASP A 191 31.83 -7.45 14.18
C ASP A 191 32.60 -7.97 12.96
N ALA A 192 32.62 -7.22 11.86
CA ALA A 192 33.31 -7.58 10.64
C ALA A 192 34.83 -7.25 10.66
N TRP A 193 35.28 -6.50 11.67
CA TRP A 193 36.63 -5.92 11.70
C TRP A 193 37.74 -6.94 11.78
N ASP A 194 37.55 -8.10 12.42
CA ASP A 194 38.54 -9.16 12.61
C ASP A 194 38.31 -10.39 11.72
N VAL A 195 37.31 -10.31 10.81
CA VAL A 195 36.99 -11.40 9.90
C VAL A 195 37.96 -11.41 8.75
N LEU A 196 38.74 -12.51 8.62
CA LEU A 196 39.59 -12.76 7.47
C LEU A 196 38.78 -13.40 6.35
N GLY A 197 38.94 -12.88 5.13
CA GLY A 197 38.32 -13.41 3.92
C GLY A 197 37.15 -12.58 3.39
N THR A 198 36.53 -13.12 2.35
CA THR A 198 35.47 -12.44 1.63
C THR A 198 34.17 -12.44 2.44
N LEU A 199 33.63 -11.25 2.70
CA LEU A 199 32.31 -11.06 3.31
C LEU A 199 31.27 -10.77 2.24
N LYS A 200 30.13 -11.43 2.33
CA LYS A 200 28.96 -11.14 1.51
C LYS A 200 27.77 -10.79 2.40
N TYR A 201 26.94 -9.89 1.89
CA TYR A 201 25.74 -9.43 2.59
C TYR A 201 24.51 -9.49 1.69
N LYS A 202 23.36 -9.74 2.33
CA LYS A 202 22.01 -9.63 1.78
C LYS A 202 21.13 -8.95 2.78
N VAL A 203 20.07 -8.32 2.30
CA VAL A 203 19.07 -7.67 3.14
C VAL A 203 17.67 -8.13 2.71
N THR A 204 16.80 -8.34 3.68
CA THR A 204 15.37 -8.54 3.45
C THR A 204 14.58 -7.40 4.07
N ALA A 205 13.37 -7.16 3.58
CA ALA A 205 12.40 -6.28 4.21
C ALA A 205 11.34 -7.10 4.94
N VAL A 206 10.87 -6.62 6.07
CA VAL A 206 9.79 -7.23 6.83
C VAL A 206 8.65 -6.23 6.92
N ILE A 207 7.46 -6.62 6.45
CA ILE A 207 6.24 -5.84 6.45
C ILE A 207 5.12 -6.68 7.08
N ASP A 208 4.49 -6.17 8.13
CA ASP A 208 3.42 -6.86 8.86
C ASP A 208 3.80 -8.32 9.26
N GLY A 209 5.07 -8.52 9.62
CA GLY A 209 5.59 -9.83 10.01
C GLY A 209 5.93 -10.77 8.82
N THR A 210 5.74 -10.34 7.59
CA THR A 210 6.10 -11.09 6.38
C THR A 210 7.44 -10.62 5.86
N GLU A 211 8.39 -11.54 5.73
CA GLU A 211 9.73 -11.27 5.21
C GLU A 211 9.77 -11.42 3.69
N SER A 212 10.48 -10.52 3.02
CA SER A 212 10.68 -10.53 1.56
C SER A 212 11.69 -11.60 1.12
N GLU A 213 11.78 -11.79 -0.19
CA GLU A 213 12.97 -12.39 -0.80
C GLU A 213 14.21 -11.54 -0.51
N PHE A 214 15.40 -12.14 -0.66
CA PHE A 214 16.66 -11.44 -0.48
C PHE A 214 16.91 -10.38 -1.56
N SER A 215 17.59 -9.30 -1.17
CA SER A 215 18.26 -8.39 -2.11
C SER A 215 19.29 -9.12 -2.97
N SER A 216 19.82 -8.45 -3.99
CA SER A 216 21.08 -8.88 -4.61
C SER A 216 22.22 -8.96 -3.57
N GLU A 217 23.21 -9.80 -3.82
CA GLU A 217 24.41 -9.88 -2.98
C GLU A 217 25.29 -8.65 -3.15
N ALA A 218 25.88 -8.19 -2.05
CA ALA A 218 26.96 -7.24 -2.06
C ALA A 218 28.19 -7.87 -1.37
N THR A 219 29.36 -7.69 -1.96
CA THR A 219 30.60 -8.31 -1.50
C THR A 219 31.61 -7.24 -1.08
N VAL A 220 32.35 -7.50 -0.01
CA VAL A 220 33.50 -6.72 0.42
C VAL A 220 34.70 -7.68 0.71
N ASP A 221 35.86 -7.31 0.23
CA ASP A 221 37.11 -8.03 0.44
C ASP A 221 37.96 -7.33 1.51
#